data_1eb551d04339266f179653ee63dca88d
#
_entry.id   1eb551d04339266f179653ee63dca88d
#
_cell.length_a   1.000
_cell.length_b   1.000
_cell.length_c   1.000
_cell.angle_alpha   90.00
_cell.angle_beta   90.00
_cell.angle_gamma   90.00
#
_symmetry.space_group_name_H-M   'P 1'
#
loop_
_entity.id
_entity.type
_entity.pdbx_description
1 polymer ?
#
loop_
_entity_poly.entity_id
_entity_poly.type
_entity_poly.pdbx_seq_one_letter_code
_entity_poly.pdbx_strand_id
1 'polypeptide(L)'
;MNTWAVRRAGGVPVIGLCHGVQGGHSQIAAALGLPKEEVDYVCAGINHQTWYIQVTYKGKDMLPYLLECFEKHPTLSRDEKVRIDVLRRFGYYSTESNGHLSEYLPWYRKRKEEIGRWISDTSWIHGPTAGYLNHCREKTDEYKKMYPKWMSGEAEYIRLGERSEEHGSYIIEALETGKPYRGHFNVENRGFITNLPDGCTVEIPCYVDRNGIHPAWVGPLPLQCAATCRASISVQEMAVEAALTGNRELVKLAVLHDPLTAAVCNTEEVWAMCDEMFEALAPWLPQFNGEGRTWPDIPQPNNGVLRFPRSAGDWKPPALAGTAQYEESGRLTVGHKDN
;
A
#
# COMPACT_ATOMS: atom_id res chain seq x y z
N MET A 1 6.08 5.51 -1.25
CA MET A 1 6.99 6.12 -2.25
C MET A 1 6.23 6.61 -3.49
N ASN A 2 5.58 5.75 -4.28
CA ASN A 2 4.90 6.15 -5.54
C ASN A 2 3.89 7.30 -5.37
N THR A 3 3.02 7.22 -4.36
CA THR A 3 2.06 8.29 -4.04
C THR A 3 2.75 9.62 -3.77
N TRP A 4 3.90 9.59 -3.09
CA TRP A 4 4.70 10.79 -2.80
C TRP A 4 5.28 11.39 -4.09
N ALA A 5 5.87 10.55 -4.95
CA ALA A 5 6.43 10.99 -6.24
C ALA A 5 5.35 11.59 -7.15
N VAL A 6 4.21 10.90 -7.31
CA VAL A 6 3.08 11.38 -8.13
C VAL A 6 2.53 12.68 -7.59
N ARG A 7 2.39 12.84 -6.27
CA ARG A 7 1.93 14.07 -5.63
C ARG A 7 2.88 15.24 -5.95
N ARG A 8 4.19 15.02 -5.88
CA ARG A 8 5.18 16.06 -6.17
C ARG A 8 5.29 16.41 -7.65
N ALA A 9 5.09 15.43 -8.52
CA ALA A 9 5.24 15.60 -9.97
C ALA A 9 3.93 15.92 -10.70
N GLY A 10 2.79 15.49 -10.19
CA GLY A 10 1.63 15.24 -11.01
C GLY A 10 0.57 16.32 -11.11
N GLY A 11 0.48 17.29 -10.19
CA GLY A 11 -0.55 18.36 -10.23
C GLY A 11 -2.00 17.93 -10.10
N VAL A 12 -2.24 16.68 -9.81
CA VAL A 12 -3.58 16.17 -9.53
C VAL A 12 -3.64 15.67 -8.08
N PRO A 13 -4.79 15.79 -7.41
CA PRO A 13 -4.99 15.16 -6.13
C PRO A 13 -4.77 13.66 -6.23
N VAL A 14 -3.95 13.10 -5.36
CA VAL A 14 -3.61 11.67 -5.34
C VAL A 14 -3.61 11.13 -3.93
N ILE A 15 -4.14 9.94 -3.77
CA ILE A 15 -3.99 9.10 -2.59
C ILE A 15 -3.47 7.74 -3.01
N GLY A 16 -2.73 7.08 -2.12
CA GLY A 16 -2.34 5.69 -2.32
C GLY A 16 -3.29 4.76 -1.57
N LEU A 17 -3.57 3.62 -2.16
CA LEU A 17 -4.44 2.59 -1.59
C LEU A 17 -3.63 1.32 -1.34
N CYS A 18 -3.89 0.69 -0.21
CA CYS A 18 -3.34 -0.62 0.17
C CYS A 18 -4.37 -1.36 1.02
N HIS A 19 -4.45 -2.67 0.85
CA HIS A 19 -5.35 -3.52 1.63
C HIS A 19 -4.63 -4.26 2.79
N GLY A 20 -3.36 -3.97 3.05
CA GLY A 20 -2.59 -4.57 4.15
C GLY A 20 -3.22 -4.35 5.52
N VAL A 21 -3.84 -3.17 5.74
CA VAL A 21 -4.60 -2.88 6.97
C VAL A 21 -5.83 -3.78 7.11
N GLN A 22 -6.56 -4.04 6.03
CA GLN A 22 -7.73 -4.93 6.05
C GLN A 22 -7.32 -6.38 6.32
N GLY A 23 -6.22 -6.83 5.70
CA GLY A 23 -5.66 -8.16 5.91
C GLY A 23 -5.17 -8.38 7.35
N GLY A 24 -4.43 -7.44 7.90
CA GLY A 24 -3.97 -7.50 9.29
C GLY A 24 -5.11 -7.46 10.30
N HIS A 25 -6.16 -6.66 10.06
CA HIS A 25 -7.37 -6.66 10.87
C HIS A 25 -8.06 -8.04 10.88
N SER A 26 -8.18 -8.68 9.71
CA SER A 26 -8.74 -10.03 9.62
C SER A 26 -7.91 -11.05 10.42
N GLN A 27 -6.58 -10.94 10.41
CA GLN A 27 -5.71 -11.80 11.21
C GLN A 27 -5.83 -11.54 12.71
N ILE A 28 -5.94 -10.28 13.13
CA ILE A 28 -6.18 -9.92 14.54
C ILE A 28 -7.49 -10.52 15.03
N ALA A 29 -8.58 -10.36 14.28
CA ALA A 29 -9.87 -10.92 14.60
C ALA A 29 -9.81 -12.46 14.70
N ALA A 30 -9.14 -13.11 13.74
CA ALA A 30 -8.93 -14.56 13.75
C ALA A 30 -8.12 -15.02 14.96
N ALA A 31 -7.00 -14.33 15.29
CA ALA A 31 -6.18 -14.66 16.46
C ALA A 31 -6.96 -14.52 17.77
N LEU A 32 -7.82 -13.51 17.88
CA LEU A 32 -8.68 -13.28 19.04
C LEU A 32 -9.89 -14.24 19.07
N GLY A 33 -10.21 -14.92 17.98
CA GLY A 33 -11.41 -15.74 17.85
C GLY A 33 -12.71 -14.92 17.88
N LEU A 34 -12.68 -13.69 17.35
CA LEU A 34 -13.77 -12.73 17.36
C LEU A 34 -14.29 -12.43 15.95
N PRO A 35 -15.59 -12.06 15.81
CA PRO A 35 -16.10 -11.55 14.54
C PRO A 35 -15.33 -10.28 14.13
N LYS A 36 -14.89 -10.22 12.86
CA LYS A 36 -14.10 -9.11 12.34
C LYS A 36 -14.82 -7.77 12.51
N GLU A 37 -16.12 -7.76 12.30
CA GLU A 37 -16.97 -6.57 12.35
C GLU A 37 -17.13 -5.99 13.76
N GLU A 38 -16.82 -6.77 14.80
CA GLU A 38 -16.90 -6.36 16.20
C GLU A 38 -15.54 -5.93 16.76
N VAL A 39 -14.46 -6.04 15.99
CA VAL A 39 -13.12 -5.61 16.38
C VAL A 39 -12.83 -4.25 15.78
N ASP A 40 -12.84 -3.22 16.62
CA ASP A 40 -12.46 -1.86 16.22
C ASP A 40 -10.96 -1.67 16.31
N TYR A 41 -10.41 -0.80 15.45
CA TYR A 41 -8.97 -0.53 15.44
C TYR A 41 -8.61 0.86 14.91
N VAL A 42 -7.44 1.33 15.33
CA VAL A 42 -6.71 2.43 14.70
C VAL A 42 -5.34 1.89 14.28
N CYS A 43 -5.04 2.03 13.00
CA CYS A 43 -3.78 1.65 12.41
C CYS A 43 -3.13 2.87 11.78
N ALA A 44 -1.85 3.11 12.02
CA ALA A 44 -1.15 4.27 11.51
C ALA A 44 0.35 4.02 11.33
N GLY A 45 0.94 4.69 10.35
CA GLY A 45 2.36 4.59 10.01
C GLY A 45 2.62 5.04 8.59
N ILE A 46 3.41 4.25 7.88
CA ILE A 46 3.62 4.41 6.43
C ILE A 46 3.24 3.11 5.72
N ASN A 47 2.99 3.18 4.43
CA ASN A 47 2.60 2.01 3.64
C ASN A 47 3.56 0.83 3.87
N HIS A 48 2.99 -0.34 4.16
CA HIS A 48 3.65 -1.59 4.54
C HIS A 48 4.40 -1.56 5.90
N GLN A 49 4.37 -0.44 6.62
CA GLN A 49 4.85 -0.29 8.00
C GLN A 49 3.85 0.53 8.81
N THR A 50 2.58 0.13 8.76
CA THR A 50 1.52 0.63 9.59
C THR A 50 1.34 -0.27 10.81
N TRP A 51 0.98 0.34 11.94
CA TRP A 51 0.95 -0.31 13.25
C TRP A 51 -0.44 -0.20 13.86
N TYR A 52 -0.98 -1.30 14.36
CA TYR A 52 -2.24 -1.31 15.10
C TYR A 52 -1.98 -0.74 16.49
N ILE A 53 -2.17 0.58 16.62
CA ILE A 53 -1.93 1.33 17.86
C ILE A 53 -3.13 1.31 18.81
N GLN A 54 -4.28 0.90 18.32
CA GLN A 54 -5.48 0.63 19.10
C GLN A 54 -6.19 -0.58 18.50
N VAL A 55 -6.60 -1.51 19.35
CA VAL A 55 -7.48 -2.64 18.99
C VAL A 55 -8.47 -2.80 20.13
N THR A 56 -9.76 -2.69 19.86
CA THR A 56 -10.80 -2.77 20.88
C THR A 56 -11.90 -3.74 20.49
N TYR A 57 -12.46 -4.40 21.48
CA TYR A 57 -13.65 -5.25 21.37
C TYR A 57 -14.64 -4.87 22.45
N LYS A 58 -15.83 -4.38 22.05
CA LYS A 58 -16.87 -3.91 22.97
C LYS A 58 -16.32 -2.93 24.02
N GLY A 59 -15.46 -2.01 23.59
CA GLY A 59 -14.84 -0.99 24.41
C GLY A 59 -13.64 -1.46 25.28
N LYS A 60 -13.29 -2.75 25.23
CA LYS A 60 -12.15 -3.29 25.95
C LYS A 60 -10.90 -3.25 25.06
N ASP A 61 -9.77 -2.80 25.60
CA ASP A 61 -8.47 -2.86 24.94
C ASP A 61 -8.00 -4.32 24.77
N MET A 62 -7.69 -4.69 23.53
CA MET A 62 -7.26 -6.03 23.16
C MET A 62 -5.77 -6.14 22.88
N LEU A 63 -5.02 -5.03 22.80
CA LEU A 63 -3.58 -5.05 22.56
C LEU A 63 -2.81 -5.96 23.51
N PRO A 64 -3.07 -5.96 24.84
CA PRO A 64 -2.34 -6.81 25.79
C PRO A 64 -2.49 -8.31 25.54
N TYR A 65 -3.55 -8.72 24.84
CA TYR A 65 -3.86 -10.14 24.59
C TYR A 65 -3.33 -10.65 23.25
N LEU A 66 -2.97 -9.74 22.32
CA LEU A 66 -2.62 -10.12 20.96
C LEU A 66 -1.47 -11.11 20.90
N LEU A 67 -0.38 -10.87 21.63
CA LEU A 67 0.80 -11.72 21.57
C LEU A 67 0.46 -13.18 21.91
N GLU A 68 -0.21 -13.40 23.03
CA GLU A 68 -0.60 -14.74 23.48
C GLU A 68 -1.55 -15.41 22.47
N CYS A 69 -2.50 -14.63 21.92
CA CYS A 69 -3.47 -15.15 20.95
C CYS A 69 -2.77 -15.56 19.64
N PHE A 70 -1.85 -14.76 19.13
CA PHE A 70 -1.08 -15.08 17.93
C PHE A 70 -0.17 -16.30 18.15
N GLU A 71 0.51 -16.39 19.30
CA GLU A 71 1.39 -17.53 19.64
C GLU A 71 0.63 -18.86 19.76
N LYS A 72 -0.62 -18.81 20.22
CA LYS A 72 -1.48 -20.00 20.37
C LYS A 72 -2.28 -20.34 19.11
N HIS A 73 -2.36 -19.43 18.14
CA HIS A 73 -3.15 -19.67 16.93
C HIS A 73 -2.52 -20.77 16.06
N PRO A 74 -3.28 -21.78 15.63
CA PRO A 74 -2.72 -23.01 15.00
C PRO A 74 -1.95 -22.75 13.70
N THR A 75 -2.32 -21.74 12.93
CA THR A 75 -1.67 -21.40 11.65
C THR A 75 -0.85 -20.12 11.74
N LEU A 76 -1.38 -19.03 12.31
CA LEU A 76 -0.69 -17.75 12.38
C LEU A 76 0.62 -17.82 13.19
N SER A 77 0.70 -18.65 14.23
CA SER A 77 1.93 -18.86 15.01
C SER A 77 3.09 -19.39 14.15
N ARG A 78 2.80 -20.17 13.12
CA ARG A 78 3.77 -20.69 12.16
C ARG A 78 4.06 -19.71 11.03
N ASP A 79 3.02 -19.05 10.51
CA ASP A 79 3.09 -18.29 9.27
C ASP A 79 3.51 -16.84 9.49
N GLU A 80 3.31 -16.29 10.70
CA GLU A 80 3.55 -14.87 11.02
C GLU A 80 4.70 -14.66 12.02
N LYS A 81 5.74 -15.47 11.97
CA LYS A 81 6.86 -15.48 12.95
C LYS A 81 7.56 -14.13 13.08
N VAL A 82 7.82 -13.42 11.98
CA VAL A 82 8.45 -12.09 12.00
C VAL A 82 7.52 -11.08 12.69
N ARG A 83 6.25 -11.08 12.31
CA ARG A 83 5.26 -10.15 12.86
C ARG A 83 4.99 -10.43 14.34
N ILE A 84 4.99 -11.70 14.76
CA ILE A 84 4.88 -12.10 16.17
C ILE A 84 6.13 -11.69 16.95
N ASP A 85 7.34 -11.87 16.39
CA ASP A 85 8.57 -11.42 17.06
C ASP A 85 8.61 -9.89 17.21
N VAL A 86 8.18 -9.18 16.19
CA VAL A 86 8.04 -7.72 16.26
C VAL A 86 6.96 -7.31 17.28
N LEU A 87 5.79 -7.96 17.29
CA LEU A 87 4.75 -7.72 18.28
C LEU A 87 5.28 -7.93 19.71
N ARG A 88 6.03 -9.00 19.94
CA ARG A 88 6.65 -9.30 21.26
C ARG A 88 7.60 -8.20 21.72
N ARG A 89 8.36 -7.60 20.80
CA ARG A 89 9.38 -6.59 21.11
C ARG A 89 8.84 -5.17 21.12
N PHE A 90 7.91 -4.87 20.20
CA PHE A 90 7.38 -3.52 20.00
C PHE A 90 6.09 -3.28 20.77
N GLY A 91 5.36 -4.33 21.11
CA GLY A 91 4.03 -4.25 21.72
C GLY A 91 2.91 -3.96 20.73
N TYR A 92 3.21 -3.84 19.45
CA TYR A 92 2.24 -3.48 18.41
C TYR A 92 2.35 -4.42 17.20
N TYR A 93 1.21 -4.86 16.69
CA TYR A 93 1.15 -5.68 15.48
C TYR A 93 1.24 -4.77 14.24
N SER A 94 1.96 -5.22 13.23
CA SER A 94 2.11 -4.47 11.97
C SER A 94 1.18 -4.99 10.91
N THR A 95 0.92 -4.16 9.90
CA THR A 95 0.29 -4.58 8.66
C THR A 95 1.23 -5.42 7.80
N GLU A 96 0.75 -5.86 6.68
CA GLU A 96 1.40 -6.67 5.66
C GLU A 96 1.64 -8.14 6.05
N SER A 97 2.23 -8.88 5.11
CA SER A 97 2.58 -10.27 5.32
C SER A 97 3.89 -10.42 6.10
N ASN A 98 4.09 -11.60 6.65
CA ASN A 98 5.33 -11.99 7.31
C ASN A 98 6.58 -11.75 6.42
N GLY A 99 6.48 -12.12 5.14
CA GLY A 99 7.55 -11.94 4.17
C GLY A 99 7.85 -10.47 3.91
N HIS A 100 6.83 -9.66 3.66
CA HIS A 100 7.01 -8.23 3.41
C HIS A 100 7.63 -7.50 4.59
N LEU A 101 7.12 -7.69 5.81
CA LEU A 101 7.71 -7.03 6.96
C LEU A 101 9.20 -7.37 7.12
N SER A 102 9.59 -8.62 6.81
CA SER A 102 10.98 -9.04 6.86
C SER A 102 11.90 -8.32 5.86
N GLU A 103 11.33 -7.77 4.78
CA GLU A 103 12.08 -7.02 3.77
C GLU A 103 12.30 -5.55 4.16
N TYR A 104 11.46 -5.00 5.02
CA TYR A 104 11.60 -3.62 5.50
C TYR A 104 12.47 -3.49 6.76
N LEU A 105 12.81 -4.61 7.39
CA LEU A 105 13.53 -4.63 8.66
C LEU A 105 14.93 -5.23 8.48
N PRO A 106 15.97 -4.68 9.14
CA PRO A 106 17.35 -5.12 8.95
C PRO A 106 17.68 -6.42 9.70
N TRP A 107 16.69 -7.14 10.27
CA TRP A 107 16.99 -8.17 11.26
C TRP A 107 16.76 -9.60 10.81
N TYR A 108 15.89 -9.85 9.80
CA TYR A 108 15.37 -11.18 9.51
C TYR A 108 15.95 -11.83 8.25
N ARG A 109 16.66 -11.07 7.41
CA ARG A 109 17.21 -11.53 6.13
C ARG A 109 18.73 -11.35 5.98
N LYS A 110 19.44 -11.07 7.08
CA LYS A 110 20.90 -10.84 7.06
C LYS A 110 21.70 -12.03 6.59
N ARG A 111 21.24 -13.25 6.89
CA ARG A 111 21.92 -14.50 6.63
C ARG A 111 20.96 -15.47 5.98
N LYS A 112 21.44 -16.14 4.95
CA LYS A 112 20.65 -17.10 4.18
C LYS A 112 20.09 -18.22 5.07
N GLU A 113 20.86 -18.69 6.05
CA GLU A 113 20.49 -19.78 6.96
C GLU A 113 19.34 -19.39 7.90
N GLU A 114 19.17 -18.09 8.18
CA GLU A 114 18.13 -17.60 9.08
C GLU A 114 16.78 -17.39 8.36
N ILE A 115 16.78 -17.24 7.04
CA ILE A 115 15.56 -16.96 6.27
C ILE A 115 14.52 -18.06 6.51
N GLY A 116 14.88 -19.31 6.38
CA GLY A 116 13.99 -20.45 6.63
C GLY A 116 13.45 -20.56 8.07
N ARG A 117 14.14 -19.94 9.04
CA ARG A 117 13.65 -19.85 10.42
C ARG A 117 12.45 -18.90 10.56
N TRP A 118 12.48 -17.78 9.86
CA TRP A 118 11.55 -16.68 9.98
C TRP A 118 10.44 -16.70 8.93
N ILE A 119 10.75 -17.16 7.74
CA ILE A 119 9.87 -17.12 6.57
C ILE A 119 9.49 -18.54 6.21
N SER A 120 8.21 -18.89 6.34
CA SER A 120 7.70 -20.19 5.91
C SER A 120 7.48 -20.22 4.39
N ASP A 121 7.49 -21.42 3.80
CA ASP A 121 7.20 -21.60 2.37
C ASP A 121 5.75 -21.25 2.00
N THR A 122 4.87 -21.15 2.99
CA THR A 122 3.47 -20.71 2.82
C THR A 122 3.31 -19.20 2.83
N SER A 123 4.36 -18.44 3.19
CA SER A 123 4.30 -16.98 3.20
C SER A 123 4.25 -16.44 1.77
N TRP A 124 3.46 -15.37 1.56
CA TRP A 124 3.31 -14.68 0.28
C TRP A 124 4.66 -14.31 -0.34
N ILE A 125 5.56 -13.70 0.41
CA ILE A 125 6.95 -13.43 0.00
C ILE A 125 7.85 -14.38 0.77
N HIS A 126 8.16 -15.50 0.18
CA HIS A 126 9.00 -16.53 0.76
C HIS A 126 10.35 -16.66 0.03
N GLY A 127 11.29 -17.30 0.70
CA GLY A 127 12.61 -17.57 0.14
C GLY A 127 13.58 -16.40 0.18
N PRO A 128 14.79 -16.59 -0.31
CA PRO A 128 15.89 -15.62 -0.26
C PRO A 128 15.73 -14.46 -1.26
N THR A 129 15.01 -14.68 -2.36
CA THR A 129 14.90 -13.68 -3.44
C THR A 129 13.55 -13.74 -4.15
N ALA A 130 13.10 -12.56 -4.62
CA ALA A 130 12.20 -12.39 -5.75
C ALA A 130 10.89 -13.20 -5.73
N GLY A 131 10.28 -13.46 -4.58
CA GLY A 131 8.94 -14.07 -4.53
C GLY A 131 7.92 -13.31 -5.36
N TYR A 132 8.00 -11.98 -5.37
CA TYR A 132 7.16 -11.14 -6.23
C TYR A 132 7.46 -11.32 -7.72
N LEU A 133 8.72 -11.51 -8.12
CA LEU A 133 9.09 -11.80 -9.51
C LEU A 133 8.47 -13.14 -9.98
N ASN A 134 8.50 -14.17 -9.16
CA ASN A 134 7.86 -15.45 -9.47
C ASN A 134 6.36 -15.27 -9.64
N HIS A 135 5.71 -14.56 -8.72
CA HIS A 135 4.29 -14.22 -8.85
C HIS A 135 3.99 -13.47 -10.15
N CYS A 136 4.79 -12.47 -10.53
CA CYS A 136 4.62 -11.74 -11.78
C CYS A 136 4.75 -12.65 -13.01
N ARG A 137 5.68 -13.60 -12.99
CA ARG A 137 5.84 -14.58 -14.07
C ARG A 137 4.62 -15.49 -14.18
N GLU A 138 4.18 -16.08 -13.07
CA GLU A 138 3.00 -16.93 -13.00
C GLU A 138 1.74 -16.20 -13.49
N LYS A 139 1.53 -14.96 -13.04
CA LYS A 139 0.39 -14.14 -13.47
C LYS A 139 0.49 -13.73 -14.93
N THR A 140 1.69 -13.49 -15.45
CA THR A 140 1.89 -13.20 -16.87
C THR A 140 1.53 -14.42 -17.73
N ASP A 141 1.93 -15.61 -17.31
CA ASP A 141 1.63 -16.85 -18.05
C ASP A 141 0.14 -17.19 -17.94
N GLU A 142 -0.46 -17.01 -16.77
CA GLU A 142 -1.93 -17.13 -16.59
C GLU A 142 -2.69 -16.16 -17.51
N TYR A 143 -2.28 -14.88 -17.53
CA TYR A 143 -2.87 -13.87 -18.39
C TYR A 143 -2.78 -14.24 -19.88
N LYS A 144 -1.60 -14.62 -20.37
CA LYS A 144 -1.40 -15.06 -21.75
C LYS A 144 -2.32 -16.23 -22.13
N LYS A 145 -2.53 -17.16 -21.22
CA LYS A 145 -3.41 -18.32 -21.41
C LYS A 145 -4.89 -17.93 -21.38
N MET A 146 -5.27 -17.02 -20.49
CA MET A 146 -6.68 -16.67 -20.27
C MET A 146 -7.19 -15.57 -21.18
N TYR A 147 -6.32 -14.63 -21.58
CA TYR A 147 -6.72 -13.48 -22.40
C TYR A 147 -7.48 -13.86 -23.69
N PRO A 148 -7.03 -14.83 -24.51
CA PRO A 148 -7.77 -15.26 -25.68
C PRO A 148 -9.16 -15.80 -25.34
N LYS A 149 -9.31 -16.49 -24.21
CA LYS A 149 -10.58 -17.07 -23.77
C LYS A 149 -11.56 -16.00 -23.28
N TRP A 150 -11.07 -14.97 -22.61
CA TRP A 150 -11.87 -13.81 -22.24
C TRP A 150 -12.36 -13.04 -23.48
N MET A 151 -11.46 -12.84 -24.43
CA MET A 151 -11.79 -12.12 -25.67
C MET A 151 -12.76 -12.89 -26.57
N SER A 152 -12.73 -14.22 -26.55
CA SER A 152 -13.66 -15.07 -27.30
C SER A 152 -14.99 -15.34 -26.58
N GLY A 153 -15.12 -14.93 -25.32
CA GLY A 153 -16.28 -15.25 -24.48
C GLY A 153 -16.31 -16.69 -23.97
N GLU A 154 -15.24 -17.47 -24.18
CA GLU A 154 -15.12 -18.84 -23.66
C GLU A 154 -15.02 -18.86 -22.12
N ALA A 155 -14.43 -17.82 -21.55
CA ALA A 155 -14.33 -17.65 -20.10
C ALA A 155 -14.80 -16.25 -19.70
N GLU A 156 -15.53 -16.18 -18.60
CA GLU A 156 -15.97 -14.91 -18.00
C GLU A 156 -14.79 -14.20 -17.33
N TYR A 157 -14.57 -12.93 -17.66
CA TYR A 157 -13.50 -12.12 -17.07
C TYR A 157 -13.97 -11.31 -15.87
N ILE A 158 -15.15 -10.74 -15.96
CA ILE A 158 -15.73 -9.90 -14.90
C ILE A 158 -17.10 -10.47 -14.54
N ARG A 159 -17.29 -10.81 -13.28
CA ARG A 159 -18.61 -11.11 -12.72
C ARG A 159 -19.25 -9.81 -12.26
N LEU A 160 -20.26 -9.38 -12.98
CA LEU A 160 -21.05 -8.22 -12.61
C LEU A 160 -21.87 -8.53 -11.35
N GLY A 161 -21.85 -7.61 -10.40
CA GLY A 161 -22.63 -7.72 -9.15
C GLY A 161 -21.84 -8.16 -7.93
N GLU A 162 -20.63 -8.68 -8.07
CA GLU A 162 -19.73 -8.94 -6.94
C GLU A 162 -18.78 -7.77 -6.77
N ARG A 163 -18.83 -7.11 -5.61
CA ARG A 163 -17.94 -6.01 -5.27
C ARG A 163 -16.78 -6.55 -4.44
N SER A 164 -15.54 -6.28 -4.86
CA SER A 164 -14.35 -6.63 -4.09
C SER A 164 -14.21 -5.78 -2.82
N GLU A 165 -13.31 -6.18 -1.93
CA GLU A 165 -12.97 -5.39 -0.73
C GLU A 165 -12.05 -4.19 -1.04
N GLU A 166 -11.68 -3.96 -2.30
CA GLU A 166 -10.80 -2.88 -2.72
C GLU A 166 -11.44 -1.50 -2.50
N HIS A 167 -10.66 -0.56 -1.97
CA HIS A 167 -11.15 0.76 -1.56
C HIS A 167 -11.73 1.62 -2.69
N GLY A 168 -11.21 1.47 -3.92
CA GLY A 168 -11.48 2.41 -5.02
C GLY A 168 -12.98 2.63 -5.29
N SER A 169 -13.75 1.54 -5.41
CA SER A 169 -15.18 1.62 -5.70
C SER A 169 -15.98 2.25 -4.56
N TYR A 170 -15.58 2.02 -3.30
CA TYR A 170 -16.24 2.61 -2.12
C TYR A 170 -15.94 4.10 -1.99
N ILE A 171 -14.73 4.52 -2.35
CA ILE A 171 -14.33 5.93 -2.40
C ILE A 171 -15.16 6.68 -3.45
N ILE A 172 -15.29 6.11 -4.66
CA ILE A 172 -16.12 6.70 -5.73
C ILE A 172 -17.57 6.81 -5.26
N GLU A 173 -18.14 5.75 -4.69
CA GLU A 173 -19.51 5.78 -4.15
C GLU A 173 -19.68 6.89 -3.10
N ALA A 174 -18.74 7.01 -2.17
CA ALA A 174 -18.81 8.02 -1.11
C ALA A 174 -18.75 9.46 -1.65
N LEU A 175 -17.88 9.71 -2.63
CA LEU A 175 -17.74 10.99 -3.28
C LEU A 175 -19.01 11.39 -4.06
N GLU A 176 -19.65 10.43 -4.74
CA GLU A 176 -20.84 10.68 -5.55
C GLU A 176 -22.12 10.75 -4.72
N THR A 177 -22.34 9.83 -3.80
CA THR A 177 -23.57 9.71 -3.04
C THR A 177 -23.57 10.53 -1.75
N GLY A 178 -22.38 10.80 -1.19
CA GLY A 178 -22.20 11.40 0.13
C GLY A 178 -22.36 10.40 1.28
N LYS A 179 -22.55 9.10 1.00
CA LYS A 179 -22.56 8.06 2.03
C LYS A 179 -21.14 7.90 2.59
N PRO A 180 -20.90 8.13 3.89
CA PRO A 180 -19.56 8.09 4.43
C PRO A 180 -18.89 6.71 4.27
N TYR A 181 -17.62 6.73 3.86
CA TYR A 181 -16.76 5.57 3.83
C TYR A 181 -15.52 5.82 4.68
N ARG A 182 -15.11 4.85 5.50
CA ARG A 182 -13.88 4.88 6.28
C ARG A 182 -12.90 3.84 5.75
N GLY A 183 -11.67 4.28 5.45
CA GLY A 183 -10.56 3.40 5.07
C GLY A 183 -9.25 3.89 5.66
N HIS A 184 -8.15 3.22 5.32
CA HIS A 184 -6.80 3.70 5.59
C HIS A 184 -6.16 4.02 4.24
N PHE A 185 -5.69 5.26 4.09
CA PHE A 185 -5.14 5.72 2.82
C PHE A 185 -3.79 6.36 3.02
N ASN A 186 -2.98 6.28 1.98
CA ASN A 186 -1.68 6.93 1.91
C ASN A 186 -1.88 8.39 1.49
N VAL A 187 -1.64 9.29 2.43
CA VAL A 187 -1.83 10.74 2.28
C VAL A 187 -0.58 11.50 2.73
N GLU A 188 -0.49 12.77 2.38
CA GLU A 188 0.55 13.65 2.90
C GLU A 188 0.43 13.83 4.40
N ASN A 189 1.53 13.67 5.13
CA ASN A 189 1.57 14.04 6.53
C ASN A 189 1.60 15.57 6.69
N ARG A 190 0.54 16.09 7.27
CA ARG A 190 0.38 17.50 7.64
C ARG A 190 0.13 17.61 9.15
N GLY A 191 1.06 16.99 9.93
CA GLY A 191 0.92 16.90 11.37
C GLY A 191 -0.10 15.84 11.83
N PHE A 192 -0.58 14.96 10.97
CA PHE A 192 -1.49 13.87 11.36
C PHE A 192 -0.79 12.85 12.25
N ILE A 193 0.47 12.50 11.93
CA ILE A 193 1.39 11.77 12.80
C ILE A 193 2.48 12.74 13.22
N THR A 194 2.43 13.20 14.48
CA THR A 194 3.20 14.36 14.95
C THR A 194 4.70 14.09 15.11
N ASN A 195 5.14 12.84 15.20
CA ASN A 195 6.53 12.45 15.34
C ASN A 195 7.12 11.77 14.08
N LEU A 196 6.45 11.96 12.92
CA LEU A 196 7.00 11.68 11.60
C LEU A 196 7.16 13.00 10.83
N PRO A 197 8.09 13.09 9.85
CA PRO A 197 8.33 14.30 9.08
C PRO A 197 7.08 14.83 8.38
N ASP A 198 6.91 16.16 8.37
CA ASP A 198 5.90 16.80 7.55
C ASP A 198 6.20 16.60 6.07
N GLY A 199 5.16 16.51 5.25
CA GLY A 199 5.27 16.32 3.81
C GLY A 199 5.58 14.89 3.37
N CYS A 200 5.99 13.98 4.26
CA CYS A 200 6.11 12.57 3.91
C CYS A 200 4.73 11.95 3.61
N THR A 201 4.70 10.75 3.09
CA THR A 201 3.45 10.02 2.87
C THR A 201 3.21 9.05 4.02
N VAL A 202 2.07 9.19 4.69
CA VAL A 202 1.64 8.35 5.82
C VAL A 202 0.37 7.59 5.48
N GLU A 203 0.20 6.41 6.05
CA GLU A 203 -1.02 5.60 5.95
C GLU A 203 -1.78 5.70 7.26
N ILE A 204 -2.95 6.30 7.22
CA ILE A 204 -3.77 6.66 8.38
C ILE A 204 -5.26 6.49 8.10
N PRO A 205 -6.11 6.42 9.14
CA PRO A 205 -7.56 6.45 8.95
C PRO A 205 -7.98 7.72 8.20
N CYS A 206 -8.83 7.54 7.20
CA CYS A 206 -9.45 8.62 6.45
C CYS A 206 -10.95 8.36 6.32
N TYR A 207 -11.72 9.44 6.29
CA TYR A 207 -13.14 9.40 5.98
C TYR A 207 -13.37 10.06 4.62
N VAL A 208 -14.29 9.50 3.85
CA VAL A 208 -14.66 10.01 2.53
C VAL A 208 -16.14 10.30 2.52
N ASP A 209 -16.50 11.47 2.01
CA ASP A 209 -17.88 11.85 1.73
C ASP A 209 -17.91 12.74 0.48
N ARG A 210 -19.06 13.37 0.20
CA ARG A 210 -19.21 14.26 -0.96
C ARG A 210 -18.27 15.47 -0.96
N ASN A 211 -17.71 15.84 0.19
CA ASN A 211 -16.80 16.98 0.31
C ASN A 211 -15.34 16.60 0.07
N GLY A 212 -15.02 15.31 -0.04
CA GLY A 212 -13.68 14.82 -0.32
C GLY A 212 -13.18 13.79 0.68
N ILE A 213 -11.86 13.72 0.81
CA ILE A 213 -11.16 12.80 1.71
C ILE A 213 -10.65 13.60 2.91
N HIS A 214 -11.00 13.12 4.10
CA HIS A 214 -10.72 13.75 5.38
C HIS A 214 -9.79 12.84 6.21
N PRO A 215 -8.46 13.07 6.19
CA PRO A 215 -7.53 12.33 7.04
C PRO A 215 -7.79 12.63 8.52
N ALA A 216 -7.76 11.59 9.34
CA ALA A 216 -7.91 11.73 10.78
C ALA A 216 -6.56 12.06 11.45
N TRP A 217 -6.59 12.95 12.44
CA TRP A 217 -5.43 13.19 13.29
C TRP A 217 -5.18 11.96 14.17
N VAL A 218 -3.93 11.49 14.22
CA VAL A 218 -3.52 10.29 14.98
C VAL A 218 -2.71 10.66 16.24
N GLY A 219 -1.89 11.71 16.14
CA GLY A 219 -0.91 12.05 17.16
C GLY A 219 0.41 11.29 17.01
N PRO A 220 1.22 11.17 18.09
CA PRO A 220 2.50 10.50 18.01
C PRO A 220 2.35 8.98 17.96
N LEU A 221 3.08 8.32 17.07
CA LEU A 221 3.28 6.87 17.12
C LEU A 221 4.15 6.48 18.33
N PRO A 222 4.05 5.22 18.82
CA PRO A 222 5.04 4.66 19.73
C PRO A 222 6.46 4.82 19.16
N LEU A 223 7.43 5.17 20.00
CA LEU A 223 8.77 5.58 19.55
C LEU A 223 9.47 4.54 18.66
N GLN A 224 9.36 3.26 18.99
CA GLN A 224 9.94 2.16 18.22
C GLN A 224 9.29 2.02 16.83
N CYS A 225 7.98 2.21 16.74
CA CYS A 225 7.25 2.21 15.48
C CYS A 225 7.61 3.42 14.61
N ALA A 226 7.66 4.61 15.22
CA ALA A 226 8.09 5.83 14.56
C ALA A 226 9.55 5.76 14.07
N ALA A 227 10.45 5.16 14.85
CA ALA A 227 11.85 4.99 14.45
C ALA A 227 11.98 4.12 13.17
N THR A 228 11.23 3.01 13.11
CA THR A 228 11.19 2.14 11.94
C THR A 228 10.63 2.88 10.72
N CYS A 229 9.52 3.60 10.89
CA CYS A 229 8.95 4.41 9.82
C CYS A 229 9.91 5.50 9.33
N ARG A 230 10.60 6.22 10.24
CA ARG A 230 11.56 7.28 9.85
C ARG A 230 12.72 6.76 9.02
N ALA A 231 13.25 5.58 9.33
CA ALA A 231 14.31 4.96 8.51
C ALA A 231 13.84 4.80 7.06
N SER A 232 12.68 4.20 6.85
CA SER A 232 12.11 4.03 5.50
C SER A 232 11.67 5.35 4.86
N ILE A 233 11.18 6.33 5.62
CA ILE A 233 10.84 7.67 5.10
C ILE A 233 12.07 8.34 4.51
N SER A 234 13.22 8.26 5.18
CA SER A 234 14.48 8.84 4.67
C SER A 234 14.89 8.23 3.33
N VAL A 235 14.74 6.91 3.18
CA VAL A 235 14.98 6.22 1.91
C VAL A 235 14.00 6.68 0.83
N GLN A 236 12.71 6.74 1.17
CA GLN A 236 11.67 7.16 0.23
C GLN A 236 11.84 8.61 -0.22
N GLU A 237 12.25 9.51 0.66
CA GLU A 237 12.51 10.92 0.34
C GLU A 237 13.64 11.06 -0.68
N MET A 238 14.78 10.41 -0.42
CA MET A 238 15.90 10.39 -1.36
C MET A 238 15.52 9.76 -2.70
N ALA A 239 14.78 8.66 -2.70
CA ALA A 239 14.35 8.00 -3.92
C ALA A 239 13.37 8.85 -4.75
N VAL A 240 12.45 9.56 -4.10
CA VAL A 240 11.52 10.48 -4.76
C VAL A 240 12.27 11.67 -5.35
N GLU A 241 13.18 12.29 -4.59
CA GLU A 241 14.00 13.40 -5.07
C GLU A 241 14.89 12.98 -6.25
N ALA A 242 15.53 11.81 -6.15
CA ALA A 242 16.32 11.24 -7.23
C ALA A 242 15.51 11.01 -8.51
N ALA A 243 14.30 10.48 -8.37
CA ALA A 243 13.42 10.23 -9.51
C ALA A 243 12.97 11.52 -10.20
N LEU A 244 12.74 12.59 -9.43
CA LEU A 244 12.31 13.90 -9.96
C LEU A 244 13.46 14.68 -10.61
N THR A 245 14.68 14.53 -10.10
CA THR A 245 15.85 15.30 -10.55
C THR A 245 16.77 14.53 -11.52
N GLY A 246 16.58 13.23 -11.68
CA GLY A 246 17.48 12.37 -12.44
C GLY A 246 18.85 12.16 -11.77
N ASN A 247 18.93 12.36 -10.46
CA ASN A 247 20.19 12.25 -9.71
C ASN A 247 20.52 10.79 -9.38
N ARG A 248 21.44 10.19 -10.15
CA ARG A 248 21.88 8.78 -9.97
C ARG A 248 22.59 8.54 -8.64
N GLU A 249 23.40 9.50 -8.18
CA GLU A 249 24.11 9.33 -6.90
C GLU A 249 23.14 9.32 -5.72
N LEU A 250 22.07 10.10 -5.79
CA LEU A 250 21.03 10.07 -4.75
C LEU A 250 20.26 8.76 -4.72
N VAL A 251 20.11 8.06 -5.88
CA VAL A 251 19.57 6.68 -5.89
C VAL A 251 20.47 5.74 -5.12
N LYS A 252 21.79 5.79 -5.37
CA LYS A 252 22.77 4.95 -4.67
C LYS A 252 22.75 5.20 -3.15
N LEU A 253 22.65 6.46 -2.76
CA LEU A 253 22.52 6.83 -1.35
C LEU A 253 21.21 6.34 -0.73
N ALA A 254 20.09 6.40 -1.45
CA ALA A 254 18.83 5.84 -0.99
C ALA A 254 18.93 4.32 -0.75
N VAL A 255 19.53 3.59 -1.69
CA VAL A 255 19.77 2.15 -1.59
C VAL A 255 20.71 1.81 -0.43
N LEU A 256 21.76 2.62 -0.22
CA LEU A 256 22.71 2.46 0.89
C LEU A 256 22.02 2.60 2.26
N HIS A 257 21.05 3.50 2.37
CA HIS A 257 20.30 3.73 3.62
C HIS A 257 19.12 2.81 3.82
N ASP A 258 18.78 1.98 2.81
CA ASP A 258 17.72 0.98 2.98
C ASP A 258 18.09 0.00 4.09
N PRO A 259 17.21 -0.22 5.10
CA PRO A 259 17.56 -1.00 6.28
C PRO A 259 17.99 -2.43 5.98
N LEU A 260 17.39 -3.08 4.97
CA LEU A 260 17.77 -4.43 4.59
C LEU A 260 19.08 -4.45 3.80
N THR A 261 19.21 -3.57 2.82
CA THR A 261 20.43 -3.45 2.01
C THR A 261 21.63 -3.13 2.88
N ALA A 262 21.52 -2.15 3.78
CA ALA A 262 22.57 -1.79 4.73
C ALA A 262 22.93 -2.92 5.71
N ALA A 263 22.02 -3.85 5.96
CA ALA A 263 22.30 -5.01 6.81
C ALA A 263 23.06 -6.13 6.11
N VAL A 264 23.08 -6.14 4.77
CA VAL A 264 23.58 -7.24 3.94
C VAL A 264 24.79 -6.82 3.10
N CYS A 265 24.76 -5.63 2.51
CA CYS A 265 25.76 -5.15 1.55
C CYS A 265 26.70 -4.10 2.17
N ASN A 266 27.93 -4.08 1.70
CA ASN A 266 28.86 -2.98 1.94
C ASN A 266 28.68 -1.86 0.87
N THR A 267 29.37 -0.75 1.01
CA THR A 267 29.23 0.41 0.12
C THR A 267 29.62 0.11 -1.32
N GLU A 268 30.65 -0.68 -1.56
CA GLU A 268 31.14 -1.04 -2.88
C GLU A 268 30.14 -1.93 -3.60
N GLU A 269 29.57 -2.90 -2.90
CA GLU A 269 28.52 -3.79 -3.41
C GLU A 269 27.25 -3.02 -3.77
N VAL A 270 26.85 -2.01 -2.98
CA VAL A 270 25.71 -1.15 -3.29
C VAL A 270 25.96 -0.36 -4.57
N TRP A 271 27.14 0.23 -4.73
CA TRP A 271 27.49 1.00 -5.93
C TRP A 271 27.50 0.12 -7.17
N ALA A 272 28.16 -1.03 -7.12
CA ALA A 272 28.19 -1.99 -8.23
C ALA A 272 26.77 -2.46 -8.63
N MET A 273 25.95 -2.86 -7.65
CA MET A 273 24.56 -3.26 -7.88
C MET A 273 23.74 -2.16 -8.55
N CYS A 274 23.86 -0.93 -8.07
CA CYS A 274 23.13 0.21 -8.66
C CYS A 274 23.57 0.50 -10.10
N ASP A 275 24.88 0.43 -10.39
CA ASP A 275 25.38 0.65 -11.74
C ASP A 275 24.92 -0.43 -12.73
N GLU A 276 24.96 -1.71 -12.34
CA GLU A 276 24.37 -2.82 -13.11
C GLU A 276 22.88 -2.61 -13.38
N MET A 277 22.12 -2.17 -12.36
CA MET A 277 20.68 -1.91 -12.50
C MET A 277 20.40 -0.72 -13.42
N PHE A 278 21.20 0.36 -13.35
CA PHE A 278 21.07 1.49 -14.27
C PHE A 278 21.37 1.11 -15.71
N GLU A 279 22.36 0.28 -15.95
CA GLU A 279 22.68 -0.23 -17.29
C GLU A 279 21.53 -1.11 -17.82
N ALA A 280 21.09 -2.09 -17.03
CA ALA A 280 20.02 -3.02 -17.41
C ALA A 280 18.67 -2.33 -17.66
N LEU A 281 18.36 -1.28 -16.92
CA LEU A 281 17.09 -0.56 -16.97
C LEU A 281 17.12 0.74 -17.78
N ALA A 282 18.25 1.08 -18.42
CA ALA A 282 18.45 2.34 -19.15
C ALA A 282 17.29 2.71 -20.10
N PRO A 283 16.70 1.77 -20.89
CA PRO A 283 15.60 2.10 -21.79
C PRO A 283 14.33 2.58 -21.08
N TRP A 284 14.13 2.21 -19.80
CA TRP A 284 12.94 2.56 -19.01
C TRP A 284 13.19 3.71 -18.03
N LEU A 285 14.43 4.18 -17.93
CA LEU A 285 14.85 5.22 -17.00
C LEU A 285 15.51 6.41 -17.71
N PRO A 286 14.84 7.03 -18.72
CA PRO A 286 15.43 8.08 -19.54
C PRO A 286 15.88 9.31 -18.72
N GLN A 287 15.19 9.62 -17.62
CA GLN A 287 15.54 10.76 -16.74
C GLN A 287 16.94 10.63 -16.11
N PHE A 288 17.47 9.42 -15.99
CA PHE A 288 18.80 9.18 -15.45
C PHE A 288 19.90 9.16 -16.54
N ASN A 289 19.54 9.27 -17.82
CA ASN A 289 20.47 9.27 -18.96
C ASN A 289 20.77 10.68 -19.51
N GLY A 290 20.46 11.73 -18.77
CA GLY A 290 20.66 13.12 -19.19
C GLY A 290 19.52 13.70 -20.03
N GLU A 291 18.48 12.94 -20.31
CA GLU A 291 17.26 13.40 -21.01
C GLU A 291 16.25 13.98 -20.00
N GLY A 292 16.72 14.82 -19.08
CA GLY A 292 15.96 15.30 -17.94
C GLY A 292 14.57 15.81 -18.30
N ARG A 293 13.53 15.21 -17.70
CA ARG A 293 12.18 15.78 -17.66
C ARG A 293 12.13 16.82 -16.55
N THR A 294 11.82 18.06 -16.91
CA THR A 294 11.43 19.07 -15.91
C THR A 294 9.97 18.84 -15.53
N TRP A 295 9.73 18.57 -14.27
CA TRP A 295 8.37 18.50 -13.74
C TRP A 295 7.94 19.93 -13.34
N PRO A 296 6.74 20.38 -13.71
CA PRO A 296 6.27 21.69 -13.31
C PRO A 296 6.08 21.78 -11.79
N ASP A 297 6.47 22.92 -11.21
CA ASP A 297 6.10 23.25 -9.83
C ASP A 297 4.59 23.43 -9.74
N ILE A 298 3.93 22.48 -9.06
CA ILE A 298 2.49 22.48 -8.95
C ILE A 298 2.10 22.86 -7.51
N PRO A 299 1.35 23.95 -7.33
CA PRO A 299 0.89 24.36 -6.01
C PRO A 299 0.02 23.27 -5.37
N GLN A 300 0.39 22.83 -4.17
CA GLN A 300 -0.41 21.88 -3.41
C GLN A 300 -1.59 22.60 -2.76
N PRO A 301 -2.79 22.00 -2.69
CA PRO A 301 -3.93 22.59 -2.03
C PRO A 301 -3.68 22.80 -0.53
N ASN A 302 -3.90 24.03 -0.05
CA ASN A 302 -3.46 24.52 1.27
C ASN A 302 -4.30 24.12 2.49
N ASN A 303 -5.30 23.25 2.38
CA ASN A 303 -6.30 23.10 3.45
C ASN A 303 -6.49 21.69 4.04
N GLY A 304 -5.56 20.76 3.81
CA GLY A 304 -5.62 19.40 4.40
C GLY A 304 -6.75 18.49 3.89
N VAL A 305 -7.71 19.03 3.17
CA VAL A 305 -8.79 18.26 2.53
C VAL A 305 -8.41 18.03 1.07
N LEU A 306 -8.24 16.77 0.70
CA LEU A 306 -8.06 16.39 -0.70
C LEU A 306 -9.42 16.48 -1.39
N ARG A 307 -9.61 17.53 -2.18
CA ARG A 307 -10.80 17.71 -3.01
C ARG A 307 -10.46 17.27 -4.42
N PHE A 308 -11.19 16.28 -4.90
CA PHE A 308 -11.11 15.90 -6.31
C PHE A 308 -12.01 16.86 -7.09
N PRO A 309 -11.51 17.47 -8.18
CA PRO A 309 -12.36 18.31 -9.00
C PRO A 309 -13.53 17.44 -9.52
N ARG A 310 -14.75 17.86 -9.21
CA ARG A 310 -15.91 17.32 -9.89
C ARG A 310 -15.77 17.69 -11.36
N SER A 311 -16.02 16.75 -12.26
CA SER A 311 -16.10 17.03 -13.67
C SER A 311 -17.04 18.25 -13.85
N ALA A 312 -16.53 19.32 -14.43
CA ALA A 312 -17.37 20.43 -14.84
C ALA A 312 -18.49 19.86 -15.74
N GLY A 313 -19.72 20.23 -15.47
CA GLY A 313 -20.94 19.60 -15.96
C GLY A 313 -21.20 19.57 -17.47
N ASP A 314 -20.17 19.79 -18.31
CA ASP A 314 -20.26 19.77 -19.76
C ASP A 314 -19.57 18.58 -20.42
N TRP A 315 -18.91 17.69 -19.65
CA TRP A 315 -18.39 16.46 -20.23
C TRP A 315 -19.55 15.47 -20.41
N LYS A 316 -20.02 15.36 -21.67
CA LYS A 316 -20.91 14.27 -22.06
C LYS A 316 -20.02 13.10 -22.45
N PRO A 317 -20.24 11.89 -21.89
CA PRO A 317 -19.56 10.71 -22.39
C PRO A 317 -19.81 10.61 -23.90
N PRO A 318 -18.81 10.21 -24.72
CA PRO A 318 -19.06 9.93 -26.12
C PRO A 318 -20.22 8.94 -26.15
N ALA A 319 -21.22 9.25 -26.98
CA ALA A 319 -22.42 8.43 -27.09
C ALA A 319 -21.99 6.98 -27.36
N LEU A 320 -22.05 6.15 -26.34
CA LEU A 320 -22.00 4.72 -26.53
C LEU A 320 -23.22 4.39 -27.40
N ALA A 321 -22.97 3.82 -28.57
CA ALA A 321 -24.03 3.35 -29.43
C ALA A 321 -24.75 2.19 -28.74
N GLY A 322 -25.80 2.53 -27.98
CA GLY A 322 -26.58 1.63 -27.18
C GLY A 322 -27.02 2.34 -25.89
N THR A 323 -28.24 2.81 -25.87
CA THR A 323 -28.85 3.52 -24.76
C THR A 323 -28.89 2.65 -23.50
N ALA A 324 -28.06 2.97 -22.51
CA ALA A 324 -28.31 2.51 -21.16
C ALA A 324 -29.46 3.35 -20.59
N GLN A 325 -30.59 2.73 -20.29
CA GLN A 325 -31.68 3.36 -19.55
C GLN A 325 -31.55 2.94 -18.08
N TYR A 326 -31.58 3.93 -17.18
CA TYR A 326 -31.76 3.67 -15.75
C TYR A 326 -33.26 3.51 -15.47
N GLU A 327 -33.64 2.36 -14.98
CA GLU A 327 -34.98 2.21 -14.36
C GLU A 327 -34.97 2.82 -12.96
N GLU A 328 -36.14 3.26 -12.49
CA GLU A 328 -36.33 3.83 -11.14
C GLU A 328 -35.87 2.90 -9.99
N SER A 329 -35.58 1.64 -10.27
CA SER A 329 -35.05 0.63 -9.36
C SER A 329 -33.52 0.73 -9.12
N GLY A 330 -32.80 1.59 -9.83
CA GLY A 330 -31.34 1.73 -9.71
C GLY A 330 -30.53 0.60 -10.35
N ARG A 331 -31.12 -0.25 -11.20
CA ARG A 331 -30.42 -1.30 -11.93
C ARG A 331 -30.07 -0.86 -13.34
N LEU A 332 -28.82 -1.12 -13.73
CA LEU A 332 -28.33 -0.89 -15.08
C LEU A 332 -28.77 -2.07 -15.98
N THR A 333 -29.61 -1.82 -16.96
CA THR A 333 -29.91 -2.82 -17.99
C THR A 333 -29.18 -2.46 -19.30
N VAL A 334 -28.35 -3.37 -19.76
CA VAL A 334 -27.70 -3.27 -21.06
C VAL A 334 -28.59 -3.97 -22.07
N GLY A 335 -29.27 -3.20 -22.91
CA GLY A 335 -30.06 -3.76 -24.03
C GLY A 335 -29.14 -4.32 -25.10
N HIS A 336 -29.15 -5.63 -25.33
CA HIS A 336 -28.65 -6.21 -26.53
C HIS A 336 -29.60 -5.84 -27.67
N LYS A 337 -29.10 -5.18 -28.70
CA LYS A 337 -29.75 -5.19 -30.03
C LYS A 337 -29.22 -6.41 -30.75
N ASP A 338 -30.11 -7.37 -30.98
CA ASP A 338 -29.94 -8.37 -31.99
C ASP A 338 -29.89 -7.70 -33.37
N ASN A 339 -28.81 -7.93 -34.07
CA ASN A 339 -28.73 -7.98 -35.51
C ASN A 339 -27.57 -8.87 -35.95
#